data_4152ffc50a49d36375037c390af86648
#
_entry.id   4152ffc50a49d36375037c390af86648
#
_cell.length_a   1.000
_cell.length_b   1.000
_cell.length_c   1.000
_cell.angle_alpha   90.00
_cell.angle_beta   90.00
_cell.angle_gamma   90.00
#
_symmetry.space_group_name_H-M   'P 1'
#
loop_
_entity.id
_entity.type
_entity.pdbx_description
1 polymer ?
#
loop_
_entity_poly.entity_id
_entity_poly.type
_entity_poly.pdbx_seq_one_letter_code
_entity_poly.pdbx_strand_id
1 'polypeptide(L)'
;MMDFDFTMLQQIGYIASAVLFIYGLKMLSSESSAAKGNMVSSFGMLLAILVTLIDVINPLLMLSAILVGGSIGAVFALRVKMTSIPEMVALFNGFGGLSSYFLAWSEFNNQTEISLVMTLTYLTIFIGGITFSGSLSAFFKLSEVLKNTSNFVNSASRWMLIFGCSFALLCILQIVLNVSGLLILEMDLIRILFVCFLIASLITGLAFVLPIGGGDMPVVISLLNSLSGIAAALAGIIITNTALIVAGCLVGASGLVLTLIMAKSMNRTLYNIFFVGYAASGSSDAEIEGEIKPITAEDAFLVIEAARSVLIVPGYGMAVAQAQHVVKELGDLLENNDCEVSYGIHPVAGRMPGHMNVLLAEANVSYDNLLEPKDINPKMEIVDVAIVIGANDVVNPSATEQPGSPIYGMPILEVYKAKTVMVLKRSMSSGFAGVQNPLFFKENSRMLFGDAKESISKLVAEFKE
;
A
#
# COMPACT_ATOMS: atom_id res chain seq x y z
N MET A 1 37.72 7.27 39.31
CA MET A 1 36.68 7.82 38.40
C MET A 1 36.22 6.64 37.55
N MET A 2 34.99 6.18 37.71
CA MET A 2 34.46 5.12 36.83
C MET A 2 34.42 5.73 35.44
N ASP A 3 35.23 5.20 34.52
CA ASP A 3 35.04 5.47 33.09
C ASP A 3 33.65 4.93 32.73
N PHE A 4 32.72 5.86 32.56
CA PHE A 4 31.35 5.53 32.16
C PHE A 4 31.46 4.96 30.74
N ASP A 5 31.25 3.67 30.60
CA ASP A 5 31.35 2.98 29.32
C ASP A 5 30.12 3.42 28.43
N PHE A 6 30.32 4.49 27.66
CA PHE A 6 29.29 5.03 26.76
C PHE A 6 28.77 3.99 25.78
N THR A 7 29.62 3.01 25.43
CA THR A 7 29.20 1.91 24.52
C THR A 7 28.15 1.01 25.16
N MET A 8 28.25 0.73 26.46
CA MET A 8 27.26 -0.05 27.19
C MET A 8 25.92 0.70 27.30
N LEU A 9 25.97 2.00 27.59
CA LEU A 9 24.76 2.86 27.65
C LEU A 9 24.06 2.90 26.28
N GLN A 10 24.83 3.00 25.23
CA GLN A 10 24.32 3.03 23.86
C GLN A 10 23.65 1.71 23.48
N GLN A 11 24.26 0.56 23.79
CA GLN A 11 23.65 -0.75 23.56
C GLN A 11 22.34 -0.94 24.32
N ILE A 12 22.29 -0.51 25.61
CA ILE A 12 21.06 -0.54 26.40
C ILE A 12 19.98 0.34 25.76
N GLY A 13 20.35 1.52 25.29
CA GLY A 13 19.44 2.43 24.61
C GLY A 13 18.87 1.84 23.32
N TYR A 14 19.67 1.17 22.52
CA TYR A 14 19.21 0.47 21.30
C TYR A 14 18.30 -0.71 21.64
N ILE A 15 18.60 -1.49 22.67
CA ILE A 15 17.71 -2.58 23.14
C ILE A 15 16.38 -2.02 23.61
N ALA A 16 16.37 -0.94 24.40
CA ALA A 16 15.16 -0.30 24.85
C ALA A 16 14.31 0.24 23.69
N SER A 17 14.97 0.86 22.70
CA SER A 17 14.32 1.28 21.45
C SER A 17 13.68 0.12 20.68
N ALA A 18 14.41 -1.00 20.53
CA ALA A 18 13.90 -2.20 19.87
C ALA A 18 12.67 -2.78 20.59
N VAL A 19 12.69 -2.82 21.92
CA VAL A 19 11.55 -3.26 22.74
C VAL A 19 10.33 -2.35 22.52
N LEU A 20 10.54 -1.02 22.46
CA LEU A 20 9.47 -0.07 22.16
C LEU A 20 8.89 -0.28 20.76
N PHE A 21 9.71 -0.57 19.75
CA PHE A 21 9.22 -0.92 18.41
C PHE A 21 8.39 -2.20 18.40
N ILE A 22 8.86 -3.27 19.04
CA ILE A 22 8.12 -4.54 19.13
C ILE A 22 6.77 -4.33 19.81
N TYR A 23 6.77 -3.61 20.95
CA TYR A 23 5.55 -3.34 21.71
C TYR A 23 4.60 -2.41 20.94
N GLY A 24 5.12 -1.39 20.29
CA GLY A 24 4.35 -0.49 19.45
C GLY A 24 3.69 -1.22 18.27
N LEU A 25 4.43 -2.10 17.56
CA LEU A 25 3.87 -2.94 16.50
C LEU A 25 2.77 -3.88 17.01
N LYS A 26 2.95 -4.47 18.19
CA LYS A 26 1.91 -5.29 18.81
C LYS A 26 0.63 -4.47 19.07
N MET A 27 0.77 -3.23 19.53
CA MET A 27 -0.38 -2.35 19.78
C MET A 27 -1.06 -1.88 18.49
N LEU A 28 -0.33 -1.81 17.37
CA LEU A 28 -0.89 -1.47 16.05
C LEU A 28 -1.80 -2.56 15.47
N SER A 29 -1.75 -3.79 15.99
CA SER A 29 -2.61 -4.90 15.53
C SER A 29 -4.07 -4.79 15.99
N SER A 30 -4.41 -3.87 16.89
CA SER A 30 -5.77 -3.63 17.38
C SER A 30 -6.14 -2.16 17.21
N GLU A 31 -7.30 -1.90 16.66
CA GLU A 31 -7.84 -0.57 16.37
C GLU A 31 -7.88 0.32 17.62
N SER A 32 -8.33 -0.22 18.75
CA SER A 32 -8.46 0.51 20.03
C SER A 32 -7.12 0.95 20.60
N SER A 33 -6.01 0.28 20.25
CA SER A 33 -4.66 0.59 20.75
C SER A 33 -3.73 1.18 19.69
N ALA A 34 -4.14 1.22 18.41
CA ALA A 34 -3.27 1.62 17.30
C ALA A 34 -2.67 3.02 17.45
N ALA A 35 -3.46 4.01 17.86
CA ALA A 35 -2.97 5.37 18.09
C ALA A 35 -1.88 5.42 19.18
N LYS A 36 -2.07 4.67 20.29
CA LYS A 36 -1.07 4.54 21.36
C LYS A 36 0.16 3.79 20.87
N GLY A 37 -0.02 2.73 20.07
CA GLY A 37 1.07 1.96 19.46
C GLY A 37 1.96 2.81 18.56
N ASN A 38 1.38 3.70 17.76
CA ASN A 38 2.11 4.66 16.95
C ASN A 38 2.93 5.63 17.81
N MET A 39 2.37 6.12 18.92
CA MET A 39 3.07 6.99 19.88
C MET A 39 4.27 6.25 20.52
N VAL A 40 4.08 5.00 20.96
CA VAL A 40 5.15 4.17 21.54
C VAL A 40 6.28 3.94 20.53
N SER A 41 5.95 3.63 19.28
CA SER A 41 6.94 3.48 18.19
C SER A 41 7.70 4.79 17.94
N SER A 42 7.02 5.93 17.97
CA SER A 42 7.64 7.26 17.82
C SER A 42 8.62 7.57 18.94
N PHE A 43 8.29 7.21 20.19
CA PHE A 43 9.24 7.32 21.30
C PHE A 43 10.44 6.38 21.13
N GLY A 44 10.23 5.16 20.65
CA GLY A 44 11.32 4.25 20.30
C GLY A 44 12.25 4.85 19.25
N MET A 45 11.71 5.48 18.20
CA MET A 45 12.50 6.17 17.19
C MET A 45 13.29 7.36 17.77
N LEU A 46 12.64 8.20 18.56
CA LEU A 46 13.31 9.31 19.21
C LEU A 46 14.49 8.84 20.08
N LEU A 47 14.27 7.77 20.86
CA LEU A 47 15.33 7.18 21.70
C LEU A 47 16.49 6.67 20.83
N ALA A 48 16.21 5.95 19.74
CA ALA A 48 17.24 5.48 18.81
C ALA A 48 18.07 6.64 18.24
N ILE A 49 17.42 7.73 17.83
CA ILE A 49 18.10 8.92 17.31
C ILE A 49 19.00 9.54 18.40
N LEU A 50 18.48 9.75 19.60
CA LEU A 50 19.25 10.35 20.72
C LEU A 50 20.47 9.50 21.08
N VAL A 51 20.33 8.18 21.10
CA VAL A 51 21.41 7.24 21.38
C VAL A 51 22.47 7.26 20.26
N THR A 52 22.03 7.34 19.00
CA THR A 52 22.95 7.43 17.85
C THR A 52 23.75 8.74 17.87
N LEU A 53 23.16 9.85 18.36
CA LEU A 53 23.84 11.15 18.45
C LEU A 53 25.03 11.15 19.39
N ILE A 54 25.14 10.19 20.31
CA ILE A 54 26.24 10.12 21.31
C ILE A 54 27.62 9.93 20.63
N ASP A 55 27.68 9.14 19.55
CA ASP A 55 28.93 8.79 18.85
C ASP A 55 29.19 9.58 17.58
N VAL A 56 28.38 10.59 17.27
CA VAL A 56 28.52 11.34 16.04
C VAL A 56 29.68 12.33 16.11
N ILE A 57 30.62 12.22 15.15
CA ILE A 57 31.80 13.11 15.07
C ILE A 57 31.40 14.56 14.82
N ASN A 58 30.33 14.80 14.01
CA ASN A 58 29.85 16.12 13.66
C ASN A 58 28.35 16.29 14.03
N PRO A 59 28.00 16.47 15.32
CA PRO A 59 26.61 16.53 15.76
C PRO A 59 25.85 17.71 15.15
N LEU A 60 26.52 18.82 14.85
CA LEU A 60 25.89 20.00 14.24
C LEU A 60 25.41 19.72 12.81
N LEU A 61 26.20 19.00 11.99
CA LEU A 61 25.81 18.61 10.64
C LEU A 61 24.61 17.65 10.68
N MET A 62 24.64 16.66 11.56
CA MET A 62 23.54 15.72 11.72
C MET A 62 22.25 16.39 12.23
N LEU A 63 22.36 17.27 13.22
CA LEU A 63 21.20 18.02 13.70
C LEU A 63 20.60 18.92 12.61
N SER A 64 21.46 19.59 11.81
CA SER A 64 20.98 20.41 10.68
C SER A 64 20.25 19.55 9.64
N ALA A 65 20.76 18.36 9.32
CA ALA A 65 20.11 17.43 8.37
C ALA A 65 18.76 16.92 8.91
N ILE A 66 18.69 16.58 10.22
CA ILE A 66 17.44 16.17 10.88
C ILE A 66 16.43 17.32 10.86
N LEU A 67 16.85 18.56 11.15
CA LEU A 67 15.96 19.73 11.13
C LEU A 67 15.41 19.98 9.73
N VAL A 68 16.26 19.95 8.69
CA VAL A 68 15.83 20.18 7.32
C VAL A 68 14.91 19.05 6.86
N GLY A 69 15.33 17.78 6.98
CA GLY A 69 14.55 16.63 6.56
C GLY A 69 13.25 16.47 7.35
N GLY A 70 13.32 16.67 8.67
CA GLY A 70 12.16 16.65 9.55
C GLY A 70 11.14 17.74 9.26
N SER A 71 11.60 18.96 8.97
CA SER A 71 10.72 20.08 8.59
C SER A 71 10.02 19.81 7.26
N ILE A 72 10.76 19.31 6.24
CA ILE A 72 10.19 18.90 4.95
C ILE A 72 9.14 17.78 5.17
N GLY A 73 9.51 16.72 5.89
CA GLY A 73 8.63 15.60 6.16
C GLY A 73 7.36 16.02 6.93
N ALA A 74 7.50 16.88 7.94
CA ALA A 74 6.36 17.40 8.70
C ALA A 74 5.42 18.23 7.82
N VAL A 75 5.94 19.12 6.98
CA VAL A 75 5.11 19.91 6.05
C VAL A 75 4.32 19.00 5.10
N PHE A 76 4.96 17.98 4.55
CA PHE A 76 4.27 17.00 3.70
C PHE A 76 3.20 16.23 4.49
N ALA A 77 3.54 15.70 5.67
CA ALA A 77 2.61 14.91 6.49
C ALA A 77 1.37 15.71 6.93
N LEU A 78 1.53 17.00 7.26
CA LEU A 78 0.42 17.86 7.70
C LEU A 78 -0.46 18.38 6.54
N ARG A 79 0.06 18.41 5.31
CA ARG A 79 -0.67 18.95 4.15
C ARG A 79 -1.23 17.89 3.21
N VAL A 80 -0.87 16.62 3.41
CA VAL A 80 -1.36 15.55 2.55
C VAL A 80 -2.86 15.34 2.76
N LYS A 81 -3.59 15.19 1.66
CA LYS A 81 -5.00 14.80 1.71
C LYS A 81 -5.10 13.29 1.95
N MET A 82 -6.16 12.84 2.63
CA MET A 82 -6.38 11.41 2.89
C MET A 82 -6.37 10.56 1.60
N THR A 83 -6.87 11.11 0.50
CA THR A 83 -6.85 10.45 -0.82
C THR A 83 -5.45 10.24 -1.38
N SER A 84 -4.46 11.06 -0.98
CA SER A 84 -3.07 11.00 -1.44
C SER A 84 -2.13 10.27 -0.46
N ILE A 85 -2.66 9.67 0.61
CA ILE A 85 -1.86 8.88 1.56
C ILE A 85 -1.09 7.75 0.86
N PRO A 86 -1.66 6.95 -0.08
CA PRO A 86 -0.93 5.88 -0.75
C PRO A 86 0.30 6.38 -1.51
N GLU A 87 0.20 7.55 -2.13
CA GLU A 87 1.29 8.22 -2.84
C GLU A 87 2.40 8.61 -1.87
N MET A 88 2.04 9.22 -0.74
CA MET A 88 2.98 9.62 0.30
C MET A 88 3.70 8.43 0.94
N VAL A 89 2.97 7.34 1.20
CA VAL A 89 3.55 6.09 1.72
C VAL A 89 4.58 5.54 0.74
N ALA A 90 4.27 5.51 -0.56
CA ALA A 90 5.21 5.09 -1.58
C ALA A 90 6.48 5.97 -1.59
N LEU A 91 6.30 7.29 -1.52
CA LEU A 91 7.42 8.24 -1.52
C LEU A 91 8.33 8.07 -0.31
N PHE A 92 7.76 8.03 0.91
CA PHE A 92 8.54 7.85 2.14
C PHE A 92 9.23 6.49 2.20
N ASN A 93 8.57 5.43 1.73
CA ASN A 93 9.19 4.12 1.59
C ASN A 93 10.42 4.18 0.66
N GLY A 94 10.30 4.89 -0.46
CA GLY A 94 11.41 5.11 -1.38
C GLY A 94 12.60 5.79 -0.69
N PHE A 95 12.38 6.84 0.10
CA PHE A 95 13.45 7.50 0.86
C PHE A 95 14.09 6.57 1.91
N GLY A 96 13.33 5.65 2.51
CA GLY A 96 13.88 4.60 3.38
C GLY A 96 14.86 3.68 2.63
N GLY A 97 14.50 3.24 1.42
CA GLY A 97 15.38 2.49 0.53
C GLY A 97 16.62 3.29 0.12
N LEU A 98 16.46 4.58 -0.20
CA LEU A 98 17.55 5.49 -0.55
C LEU A 98 18.54 5.67 0.60
N SER A 99 18.05 5.79 1.84
CA SER A 99 18.89 5.90 3.03
C SER A 99 19.81 4.69 3.20
N SER A 100 19.24 3.47 3.08
CA SER A 100 20.01 2.23 3.14
C SER A 100 21.02 2.11 1.99
N TYR A 101 20.63 2.57 0.79
CA TYR A 101 21.48 2.61 -0.39
C TYR A 101 22.71 3.51 -0.19
N PHE A 102 22.54 4.74 0.29
CA PHE A 102 23.65 5.65 0.55
C PHE A 102 24.53 5.21 1.71
N LEU A 103 23.95 4.63 2.75
CA LEU A 103 24.71 4.06 3.86
C LEU A 103 25.65 2.97 3.35
N ALA A 104 25.12 2.03 2.57
CA ALA A 104 25.91 0.94 2.00
C ALA A 104 26.98 1.46 1.01
N TRP A 105 26.66 2.49 0.23
CA TRP A 105 27.64 3.14 -0.65
C TRP A 105 28.77 3.80 0.14
N SER A 106 28.44 4.52 1.21
CA SER A 106 29.45 5.12 2.11
C SER A 106 30.37 4.07 2.70
N GLU A 107 29.79 2.95 3.15
CA GLU A 107 30.56 1.87 3.76
C GLU A 107 31.46 1.17 2.75
N PHE A 108 31.01 0.97 1.50
CA PHE A 108 31.87 0.45 0.43
C PHE A 108 33.13 1.28 0.22
N ASN A 109 33.02 2.62 0.26
CA ASN A 109 34.17 3.51 0.08
C ASN A 109 35.18 3.46 1.25
N ASN A 110 34.73 3.04 2.44
CA ASN A 110 35.58 2.89 3.62
C ASN A 110 36.33 1.54 3.64
N GLN A 111 35.91 0.57 2.82
CA GLN A 111 36.53 -0.77 2.77
C GLN A 111 37.78 -0.76 1.88
N THR A 112 38.88 -1.22 2.45
CA THR A 112 40.15 -1.40 1.74
C THR A 112 40.42 -2.86 1.35
N GLU A 113 39.71 -3.80 1.97
CA GLU A 113 39.86 -5.23 1.76
C GLU A 113 38.51 -5.88 1.39
N ILE A 114 38.59 -6.97 0.62
CA ILE A 114 37.44 -7.76 0.23
C ILE A 114 37.00 -8.64 1.40
N SER A 115 35.79 -8.38 1.91
CA SER A 115 35.25 -9.04 3.10
C SER A 115 33.82 -9.51 2.88
N LEU A 116 33.31 -10.33 3.80
CA LEU A 116 31.88 -10.71 3.80
C LEU A 116 30.95 -9.49 3.88
N VAL A 117 31.40 -8.42 4.58
CA VAL A 117 30.66 -7.15 4.69
C VAL A 117 30.43 -6.54 3.30
N MET A 118 31.38 -6.67 2.38
CA MET A 118 31.23 -6.19 1.00
C MET A 118 30.08 -6.91 0.27
N THR A 119 29.87 -8.22 0.52
CA THR A 119 28.72 -8.96 -0.03
C THR A 119 27.40 -8.39 0.49
N LEU A 120 27.31 -8.11 1.79
CA LEU A 120 26.14 -7.48 2.41
C LEU A 120 25.90 -6.08 1.86
N THR A 121 26.96 -5.33 1.61
CA THR A 121 26.92 -4.00 1.00
C THR A 121 26.29 -4.04 -0.39
N TYR A 122 26.70 -4.97 -1.26
CA TYR A 122 26.08 -5.16 -2.57
C TYR A 122 24.61 -5.54 -2.48
N LEU A 123 24.23 -6.44 -1.56
CA LEU A 123 22.84 -6.82 -1.32
C LEU A 123 22.00 -5.62 -0.86
N THR A 124 22.52 -4.82 0.07
CA THR A 124 21.84 -3.62 0.58
C THR A 124 21.63 -2.59 -0.52
N ILE A 125 22.63 -2.34 -1.36
CA ILE A 125 22.53 -1.43 -2.51
C ILE A 125 21.49 -1.93 -3.51
N PHE A 126 21.50 -3.23 -3.83
CA PHE A 126 20.56 -3.77 -4.79
C PHE A 126 19.10 -3.64 -4.30
N ILE A 127 18.84 -4.06 -3.08
CA ILE A 127 17.50 -4.00 -2.49
C ILE A 127 17.09 -2.54 -2.25
N GLY A 128 17.97 -1.71 -1.71
CA GLY A 128 17.71 -0.28 -1.48
C GLY A 128 17.45 0.49 -2.77
N GLY A 129 18.23 0.22 -3.83
CA GLY A 129 18.07 0.81 -5.15
C GLY A 129 16.73 0.43 -5.81
N ILE A 130 16.37 -0.87 -5.79
CA ILE A 130 15.06 -1.34 -6.27
C ILE A 130 13.94 -0.68 -5.48
N THR A 131 14.06 -0.61 -4.15
CA THR A 131 13.04 -0.02 -3.30
C THR A 131 12.85 1.46 -3.61
N PHE A 132 13.93 2.22 -3.74
CA PHE A 132 13.86 3.65 -4.04
C PHE A 132 13.21 3.92 -5.40
N SER A 133 13.81 3.40 -6.46
CA SER A 133 13.34 3.69 -7.83
C SER A 133 11.99 3.05 -8.13
N GLY A 134 11.70 1.86 -7.57
CA GLY A 134 10.40 1.22 -7.65
C GLY A 134 9.31 2.01 -6.93
N SER A 135 9.58 2.50 -5.71
CA SER A 135 8.65 3.33 -4.94
C SER A 135 8.39 4.67 -5.61
N LEU A 136 9.41 5.27 -6.22
CA LEU A 136 9.25 6.50 -7.00
C LEU A 136 8.37 6.27 -8.24
N SER A 137 8.52 5.14 -8.92
CA SER A 137 7.64 4.75 -10.03
C SER A 137 6.20 4.52 -9.57
N ALA A 138 6.01 3.87 -8.42
CA ALA A 138 4.69 3.66 -7.83
C ALA A 138 4.03 5.00 -7.46
N PHE A 139 4.78 5.94 -6.86
CA PHE A 139 4.31 7.29 -6.58
C PHE A 139 3.80 8.00 -7.85
N PHE A 140 4.57 8.02 -8.94
CA PHE A 140 4.15 8.67 -10.18
C PHE A 140 2.96 7.97 -10.86
N LYS A 141 2.79 6.67 -10.67
CA LYS A 141 1.60 5.94 -11.17
C LYS A 141 0.35 6.23 -10.34
N LEU A 142 0.46 6.27 -9.03
CA LEU A 142 -0.67 6.58 -8.15
C LEU A 142 -1.13 8.03 -8.31
N SER A 143 -0.19 8.97 -8.51
CA SER A 143 -0.51 10.38 -8.80
C SER A 143 -0.99 10.63 -10.23
N GLU A 144 -1.20 9.57 -11.04
CA GLU A 144 -1.71 9.62 -12.42
C GLU A 144 -0.82 10.43 -13.40
N VAL A 145 0.40 10.77 -12.98
CA VAL A 145 1.40 11.41 -13.84
C VAL A 145 1.91 10.43 -14.90
N LEU A 146 2.15 9.17 -14.51
CA LEU A 146 2.48 8.10 -15.43
C LEU A 146 1.22 7.29 -15.75
N LYS A 147 0.70 7.46 -16.97
CA LYS A 147 -0.40 6.66 -17.51
C LYS A 147 0.05 5.22 -17.82
N ASN A 148 -0.90 4.33 -18.09
CA ASN A 148 -0.62 2.94 -18.47
C ASN A 148 0.41 2.88 -19.61
N THR A 149 1.46 2.09 -19.39
CA THR A 149 2.58 1.95 -20.32
C THR A 149 2.18 1.09 -21.53
N SER A 150 2.71 1.41 -22.70
CA SER A 150 2.49 0.64 -23.92
C SER A 150 3.08 -0.78 -23.83
N ASN A 151 2.58 -1.71 -24.64
CA ASN A 151 3.09 -3.09 -24.71
C ASN A 151 4.59 -3.16 -25.00
N PHE A 152 5.12 -2.19 -25.77
CA PHE A 152 6.55 -2.08 -26.05
C PHE A 152 7.34 -1.79 -24.75
N VAL A 153 6.90 -0.82 -23.95
CA VAL A 153 7.54 -0.48 -22.66
C VAL A 153 7.47 -1.68 -21.70
N ASN A 154 6.35 -2.39 -21.65
CA ASN A 154 6.19 -3.57 -20.81
C ASN A 154 7.15 -4.71 -21.22
N SER A 155 7.37 -4.91 -22.52
CA SER A 155 8.34 -5.90 -23.01
C SER A 155 9.78 -5.47 -22.70
N ALA A 156 10.13 -4.23 -22.95
CA ALA A 156 11.45 -3.68 -22.63
C ALA A 156 11.76 -3.76 -21.13
N SER A 157 10.80 -3.42 -20.25
CA SER A 157 10.95 -3.52 -18.81
C SER A 157 11.23 -4.95 -18.35
N ARG A 158 10.57 -5.96 -18.93
CA ARG A 158 10.86 -7.37 -18.60
C ARG A 158 12.30 -7.76 -18.92
N TRP A 159 12.80 -7.36 -20.07
CA TRP A 159 14.20 -7.62 -20.43
C TRP A 159 15.18 -6.87 -19.52
N MET A 160 14.91 -5.60 -19.22
CA MET A 160 15.71 -4.82 -18.27
C MET A 160 15.74 -5.48 -16.89
N LEU A 161 14.61 -5.99 -16.40
CA LEU A 161 14.52 -6.71 -15.12
C LEU A 161 15.40 -7.98 -15.15
N ILE A 162 15.29 -8.79 -16.18
CA ILE A 162 16.09 -10.02 -16.34
C ILE A 162 17.58 -9.67 -16.35
N PHE A 163 17.99 -8.71 -17.19
CA PHE A 163 19.40 -8.29 -17.29
C PHE A 163 19.91 -7.67 -15.99
N GLY A 164 19.11 -6.82 -15.34
CA GLY A 164 19.49 -6.20 -14.07
C GLY A 164 19.66 -7.23 -12.95
N CYS A 165 18.74 -8.17 -12.79
CA CYS A 165 18.86 -9.25 -11.82
C CYS A 165 20.03 -10.20 -12.13
N SER A 166 20.24 -10.54 -13.41
CA SER A 166 21.36 -11.37 -13.83
C SER A 166 22.70 -10.69 -13.57
N PHE A 167 22.82 -9.42 -13.89
CA PHE A 167 24.01 -8.62 -13.62
C PHE A 167 24.30 -8.50 -12.12
N ALA A 168 23.26 -8.26 -11.31
CA ALA A 168 23.37 -8.22 -9.86
C ALA A 168 23.86 -9.56 -9.29
N LEU A 169 23.27 -10.67 -9.75
CA LEU A 169 23.69 -12.00 -9.34
C LEU A 169 25.15 -12.27 -9.69
N LEU A 170 25.61 -11.91 -10.89
CA LEU A 170 27.00 -12.07 -11.31
C LEU A 170 27.96 -11.23 -10.45
N CYS A 171 27.61 -9.97 -10.13
CA CYS A 171 28.42 -9.13 -9.28
C CYS A 171 28.52 -9.68 -7.84
N ILE A 172 27.42 -10.16 -7.27
CA ILE A 172 27.40 -10.76 -5.93
C ILE A 172 28.22 -12.07 -5.93
N LEU A 173 28.04 -12.92 -6.93
CA LEU A 173 28.79 -14.16 -7.08
C LEU A 173 30.29 -13.89 -7.21
N GLN A 174 30.67 -12.88 -7.99
CA GLN A 174 32.06 -12.45 -8.15
C GLN A 174 32.66 -12.06 -6.81
N ILE A 175 31.97 -11.26 -5.96
CA ILE A 175 32.46 -10.90 -4.63
C ILE A 175 32.59 -12.12 -3.72
N VAL A 176 31.61 -13.03 -3.74
CA VAL A 176 31.67 -14.29 -2.94
C VAL A 176 32.86 -15.15 -3.36
N LEU A 177 33.11 -15.29 -4.67
CA LEU A 177 34.28 -16.04 -5.18
C LEU A 177 35.61 -15.36 -4.82
N ASN A 178 35.62 -14.05 -4.75
CA ASN A 178 36.78 -13.28 -4.35
C ASN A 178 37.07 -13.45 -2.84
N VAL A 179 36.03 -13.37 -1.98
CA VAL A 179 36.13 -13.64 -0.54
C VAL A 179 36.62 -15.07 -0.26
N SER A 180 36.18 -16.04 -1.06
CA SER A 180 36.63 -17.44 -0.93
C SER A 180 38.01 -17.71 -1.50
N GLY A 181 38.67 -16.71 -2.12
CA GLY A 181 40.00 -16.87 -2.74
C GLY A 181 40.02 -17.67 -4.05
N LEU A 182 38.84 -18.05 -4.58
CA LEU A 182 38.70 -18.76 -5.86
C LEU A 182 38.87 -17.84 -7.09
N LEU A 183 38.65 -16.55 -6.92
CA LEU A 183 38.81 -15.51 -7.94
C LEU A 183 39.52 -14.31 -7.30
N ILE A 184 40.58 -13.82 -7.89
CA ILE A 184 41.29 -12.63 -7.39
C ILE A 184 41.14 -11.52 -8.44
N LEU A 185 40.38 -10.49 -8.11
CA LEU A 185 40.25 -9.29 -8.93
C LEU A 185 40.91 -8.11 -8.25
N GLU A 186 41.45 -7.21 -9.10
CA GLU A 186 41.99 -5.94 -8.62
C GLU A 186 40.88 -5.02 -8.09
N MET A 187 41.17 -4.29 -7.03
CA MET A 187 40.19 -3.37 -6.40
C MET A 187 39.66 -2.31 -7.35
N ASP A 188 40.45 -1.85 -8.32
CA ASP A 188 40.01 -0.85 -9.29
C ASP A 188 38.90 -1.40 -10.22
N LEU A 189 39.01 -2.64 -10.65
CA LEU A 189 37.96 -3.31 -11.42
C LEU A 189 36.69 -3.49 -10.57
N ILE A 190 36.83 -3.84 -9.32
CA ILE A 190 35.71 -3.98 -8.36
C ILE A 190 34.98 -2.64 -8.21
N ARG A 191 35.71 -1.51 -8.09
CA ARG A 191 35.12 -0.17 -8.02
C ARG A 191 34.35 0.22 -9.28
N ILE A 192 34.87 -0.10 -10.46
CA ILE A 192 34.17 0.16 -11.73
C ILE A 192 32.87 -0.65 -11.80
N LEU A 193 32.94 -1.95 -11.49
CA LEU A 193 31.77 -2.83 -11.47
C LEU A 193 30.74 -2.36 -10.43
N PHE A 194 31.20 -1.85 -9.30
CA PHE A 194 30.32 -1.30 -8.27
C PHE A 194 29.53 -0.07 -8.76
N VAL A 195 30.18 0.87 -9.48
CA VAL A 195 29.47 2.03 -10.07
C VAL A 195 28.41 1.55 -11.08
N CYS A 196 28.74 0.59 -11.94
CA CYS A 196 27.77 0.00 -12.84
C CYS A 196 26.61 -0.67 -12.07
N PHE A 197 26.90 -1.33 -10.95
CA PHE A 197 25.93 -1.99 -10.08
C PHE A 197 24.99 -1.00 -9.40
N LEU A 198 25.49 0.16 -8.94
CA LEU A 198 24.67 1.26 -8.41
C LEU A 198 23.59 1.68 -9.42
N ILE A 199 23.99 1.93 -10.66
CA ILE A 199 23.06 2.35 -11.73
C ILE A 199 22.09 1.21 -12.09
N ALA A 200 22.59 -0.02 -12.21
CA ALA A 200 21.79 -1.18 -12.56
C ALA A 200 20.69 -1.46 -11.52
N SER A 201 20.97 -1.29 -10.23
CA SER A 201 19.97 -1.48 -9.16
C SER A 201 18.78 -0.50 -9.29
N LEU A 202 19.05 0.75 -9.63
CA LEU A 202 18.03 1.77 -9.87
C LEU A 202 17.19 1.46 -11.13
N ILE A 203 17.85 1.07 -12.22
CA ILE A 203 17.15 0.68 -13.47
C ILE A 203 16.27 -0.54 -13.22
N THR A 204 16.75 -1.50 -12.44
CA THR A 204 16.00 -2.73 -12.11
C THR A 204 14.71 -2.40 -11.34
N GLY A 205 14.76 -1.48 -10.38
CA GLY A 205 13.59 -1.06 -9.63
C GLY A 205 12.53 -0.34 -10.49
N LEU A 206 12.97 0.54 -11.41
CA LEU A 206 12.08 1.14 -12.41
C LEU A 206 11.42 0.05 -13.27
N ALA A 207 12.23 -0.86 -13.82
CA ALA A 207 11.77 -1.94 -14.68
C ALA A 207 10.80 -2.90 -13.98
N PHE A 208 10.97 -3.07 -12.66
CA PHE A 208 10.12 -3.92 -11.83
C PHE A 208 8.69 -3.37 -11.70
N VAL A 209 8.52 -2.07 -11.49
CA VAL A 209 7.21 -1.46 -11.19
C VAL A 209 6.50 -0.92 -12.42
N LEU A 210 7.23 -0.50 -13.46
CA LEU A 210 6.64 0.11 -14.66
C LEU A 210 5.56 -0.74 -15.36
N PRO A 211 5.67 -2.07 -15.50
CA PRO A 211 4.66 -2.87 -16.20
C PRO A 211 3.40 -3.15 -15.36
N ILE A 212 3.43 -2.90 -14.05
CA ILE A 212 2.36 -3.30 -13.13
C ILE A 212 1.19 -2.30 -13.22
N GLY A 213 -0.03 -2.80 -13.26
CA GLY A 213 -1.25 -1.98 -13.32
C GLY A 213 -1.58 -1.26 -12.01
N GLY A 214 -2.35 -0.17 -12.08
CA GLY A 214 -2.75 0.63 -10.92
C GLY A 214 -3.53 -0.16 -9.86
N GLY A 215 -4.32 -1.16 -10.27
CA GLY A 215 -5.09 -2.01 -9.34
C GLY A 215 -4.21 -2.90 -8.46
N ASP A 216 -3.04 -3.32 -8.96
CA ASP A 216 -2.09 -4.15 -8.20
C ASP A 216 -1.10 -3.31 -7.36
N MET A 217 -1.11 -1.96 -7.48
CA MET A 217 -0.18 -1.09 -6.77
C MET A 217 -0.17 -1.25 -5.25
N PRO A 218 -1.28 -1.49 -4.55
CA PRO A 218 -1.27 -1.72 -3.11
C PRO A 218 -0.38 -2.90 -2.71
N VAL A 219 -0.42 -4.00 -3.47
CA VAL A 219 0.44 -5.19 -3.23
C VAL A 219 1.90 -4.86 -3.49
N VAL A 220 2.18 -4.12 -4.56
CA VAL A 220 3.54 -3.68 -4.93
C VAL A 220 4.16 -2.79 -3.85
N ILE A 221 3.41 -1.80 -3.35
CA ILE A 221 3.87 -0.91 -2.28
C ILE A 221 4.17 -1.70 -1.00
N SER A 222 3.30 -2.65 -0.64
CA SER A 222 3.53 -3.52 0.50
C SER A 222 4.80 -4.36 0.36
N LEU A 223 5.06 -4.91 -0.84
CA LEU A 223 6.32 -5.64 -1.12
C LEU A 223 7.54 -4.70 -1.06
N LEU A 224 7.46 -3.53 -1.68
CA LEU A 224 8.54 -2.54 -1.62
C LEU A 224 8.83 -2.10 -0.18
N ASN A 225 7.81 -1.99 0.67
CA ASN A 225 7.98 -1.73 2.10
C ASN A 225 8.70 -2.88 2.81
N SER A 226 8.37 -4.13 2.48
CA SER A 226 9.12 -5.29 2.98
C SER A 226 10.59 -5.25 2.55
N LEU A 227 10.87 -4.93 1.28
CA LEU A 227 12.24 -4.79 0.77
C LEU A 227 12.99 -3.65 1.47
N SER A 228 12.32 -2.53 1.77
CA SER A 228 12.88 -1.43 2.56
C SER A 228 13.31 -1.91 3.95
N GLY A 229 12.47 -2.71 4.62
CA GLY A 229 12.81 -3.32 5.90
C GLY A 229 14.02 -4.26 5.80
N ILE A 230 14.09 -5.09 4.78
CA ILE A 230 15.24 -5.99 4.54
C ILE A 230 16.51 -5.18 4.28
N ALA A 231 16.45 -4.12 3.46
CA ALA A 231 17.59 -3.24 3.22
C ALA A 231 18.07 -2.56 4.50
N ALA A 232 17.15 -2.10 5.36
CA ALA A 232 17.49 -1.53 6.66
C ALA A 232 18.13 -2.56 7.60
N ALA A 233 17.64 -3.80 7.63
CA ALA A 233 18.23 -4.87 8.44
C ALA A 233 19.67 -5.19 8.00
N LEU A 234 19.90 -5.31 6.69
CA LEU A 234 21.23 -5.53 6.12
C LEU A 234 22.18 -4.36 6.42
N ALA A 235 21.68 -3.11 6.25
CA ALA A 235 22.40 -1.91 6.63
C ALA A 235 22.77 -1.92 8.13
N GLY A 236 21.85 -2.34 8.99
CA GLY A 236 22.09 -2.49 10.42
C GLY A 236 23.20 -3.52 10.74
N ILE A 237 23.27 -4.64 9.99
CA ILE A 237 24.36 -5.62 10.14
C ILE A 237 25.71 -5.01 9.72
N ILE A 238 25.72 -4.26 8.60
CA ILE A 238 26.95 -3.61 8.10
C ILE A 238 27.54 -2.65 9.15
N ILE A 239 26.70 -1.81 9.78
CA ILE A 239 27.14 -0.85 10.79
C ILE A 239 27.01 -1.36 12.23
N THR A 240 26.72 -2.65 12.41
CA THR A 240 26.57 -3.32 13.75
C THR A 240 25.55 -2.63 14.67
N ASN A 241 24.48 -2.04 14.11
CA ASN A 241 23.42 -1.37 14.87
C ASN A 241 22.25 -2.31 15.15
N THR A 242 22.13 -2.78 16.39
CA THR A 242 21.10 -3.75 16.81
C THR A 242 19.68 -3.23 16.69
N ALA A 243 19.42 -1.94 16.95
CA ALA A 243 18.08 -1.36 16.81
C ALA A 243 17.63 -1.36 15.35
N LEU A 244 18.53 -1.03 14.43
CA LEU A 244 18.23 -1.03 12.99
C LEU A 244 18.02 -2.45 12.45
N ILE A 245 18.79 -3.43 12.94
CA ILE A 245 18.58 -4.86 12.59
C ILE A 245 17.17 -5.29 13.01
N VAL A 246 16.82 -5.08 14.28
CA VAL A 246 15.52 -5.52 14.82
C VAL A 246 14.37 -4.82 14.11
N ALA A 247 14.42 -3.50 13.98
CA ALA A 247 13.38 -2.73 13.30
C ALA A 247 13.24 -3.16 11.83
N GLY A 248 14.35 -3.31 11.11
CA GLY A 248 14.37 -3.74 9.71
C GLY A 248 13.80 -5.15 9.52
N CYS A 249 14.18 -6.11 10.38
CA CYS A 249 13.64 -7.47 10.33
C CYS A 249 12.11 -7.48 10.59
N LEU A 250 11.63 -6.70 11.56
CA LEU A 250 10.21 -6.62 11.88
C LEU A 250 9.40 -6.03 10.71
N VAL A 251 9.87 -4.92 10.15
CA VAL A 251 9.22 -4.27 8.99
C VAL A 251 9.28 -5.18 7.77
N GLY A 252 10.43 -5.82 7.52
CA GLY A 252 10.60 -6.75 6.40
C GLY A 252 9.64 -7.94 6.49
N ALA A 253 9.57 -8.59 7.64
CA ALA A 253 8.70 -9.74 7.86
C ALA A 253 7.20 -9.36 7.82
N SER A 254 6.80 -8.30 8.53
CA SER A 254 5.40 -7.86 8.56
C SER A 254 4.92 -7.39 7.19
N GLY A 255 5.76 -6.68 6.43
CA GLY A 255 5.47 -6.24 5.07
C GLY A 255 5.28 -7.41 4.11
N LEU A 256 6.11 -8.48 4.22
CA LEU A 256 5.96 -9.68 3.40
C LEU A 256 4.65 -10.42 3.71
N VAL A 257 4.32 -10.59 4.99
CA VAL A 257 3.05 -11.20 5.41
C VAL A 257 1.87 -10.41 4.87
N LEU A 258 1.89 -9.08 5.00
CA LEU A 258 0.84 -8.21 4.48
C LEU A 258 0.71 -8.35 2.94
N THR A 259 1.83 -8.39 2.23
CA THR A 259 1.86 -8.59 0.77
C THR A 259 1.16 -9.88 0.35
N LEU A 260 1.44 -10.99 1.07
CA LEU A 260 0.82 -12.30 0.79
C LEU A 260 -0.69 -12.29 1.09
N ILE A 261 -1.10 -11.68 2.21
CA ILE A 261 -2.53 -11.55 2.57
C ILE A 261 -3.26 -10.73 1.51
N MET A 262 -2.70 -9.61 1.08
CA MET A 262 -3.31 -8.76 0.06
C MET A 262 -3.42 -9.45 -1.29
N ALA A 263 -2.36 -10.13 -1.75
CA ALA A 263 -2.40 -10.90 -2.99
C ALA A 263 -3.50 -11.98 -2.95
N LYS A 264 -3.62 -12.68 -1.80
CA LYS A 264 -4.68 -13.67 -1.57
C LYS A 264 -6.07 -13.03 -1.57
N SER A 265 -6.25 -11.87 -0.96
CA SER A 265 -7.53 -11.14 -0.94
C SER A 265 -7.99 -10.68 -2.33
N MET A 266 -7.04 -10.55 -3.27
CA MET A 266 -7.31 -10.26 -4.68
C MET A 266 -7.43 -11.54 -5.53
N ASN A 267 -7.34 -12.73 -4.93
CA ASN A 267 -7.21 -14.02 -5.61
C ASN A 267 -6.12 -14.05 -6.68
N ARG A 268 -5.01 -13.35 -6.44
CA ARG A 268 -3.87 -13.28 -7.34
C ARG A 268 -2.61 -13.84 -6.69
N THR A 269 -1.82 -14.57 -7.49
CA THR A 269 -0.48 -14.96 -7.05
C THR A 269 0.50 -13.81 -7.31
N LEU A 270 1.54 -13.71 -6.48
CA LEU A 270 2.60 -12.72 -6.71
C LEU A 270 3.22 -12.87 -8.11
N TYR A 271 3.34 -14.11 -8.61
CA TYR A 271 3.81 -14.36 -9.97
C TYR A 271 2.91 -13.68 -11.02
N ASN A 272 1.59 -13.78 -10.88
CA ASN A 272 0.65 -13.15 -11.81
C ASN A 272 0.73 -11.62 -11.75
N ILE A 273 0.90 -11.05 -10.56
CA ILE A 273 1.01 -9.60 -10.38
C ILE A 273 2.27 -9.05 -11.06
N PHE A 274 3.42 -9.73 -10.88
CA PHE A 274 4.71 -9.19 -11.32
C PHE A 274 5.07 -9.58 -12.76
N PHE A 275 4.60 -10.73 -13.25
CA PHE A 275 5.05 -11.27 -14.55
C PHE A 275 3.94 -11.37 -15.61
N VAL A 276 2.68 -11.53 -15.24
CA VAL A 276 1.58 -11.70 -16.19
C VAL A 276 0.80 -10.39 -16.41
N GLY A 277 0.56 -9.61 -15.35
CA GLY A 277 -0.22 -8.36 -15.40
C GLY A 277 -1.71 -8.60 -15.73
N TYR A 278 -2.51 -7.53 -15.75
CA TYR A 278 -3.92 -7.60 -16.19
C TYR A 278 -4.09 -7.77 -17.70
N ALA A 279 -3.09 -7.40 -18.49
CA ALA A 279 -3.18 -7.39 -19.96
C ALA A 279 -3.18 -8.78 -20.64
N ALA A 280 -2.88 -9.84 -19.89
CA ALA A 280 -2.85 -11.20 -20.45
C ALA A 280 -4.17 -11.98 -20.29
N SER A 281 -5.10 -11.47 -19.50
CA SER A 281 -6.46 -12.00 -19.41
C SER A 281 -7.23 -11.40 -20.58
N GLY A 282 -7.44 -12.19 -21.64
CA GLY A 282 -8.20 -11.75 -22.80
C GLY A 282 -9.52 -11.12 -22.34
N SER A 283 -9.77 -9.91 -22.77
CA SER A 283 -11.08 -9.29 -22.67
C SER A 283 -12.07 -10.23 -23.37
N SER A 284 -12.84 -10.99 -22.60
CA SER A 284 -14.12 -11.45 -23.10
C SER A 284 -15.00 -10.19 -23.14
N ASP A 285 -14.92 -9.43 -24.23
CA ASP A 285 -15.90 -8.41 -24.59
C ASP A 285 -17.24 -9.11 -24.95
N ALA A 286 -17.76 -9.92 -24.04
CA ALA A 286 -19.16 -10.29 -24.10
C ALA A 286 -19.92 -9.04 -23.67
N GLU A 287 -20.47 -8.30 -24.63
CA GLU A 287 -21.42 -7.24 -24.34
C GLU A 287 -22.53 -7.83 -23.45
N ILE A 288 -22.66 -7.32 -22.25
CA ILE A 288 -23.71 -7.75 -21.35
C ILE A 288 -24.99 -7.10 -21.86
N GLU A 289 -25.90 -7.91 -22.42
CA GLU A 289 -27.22 -7.47 -22.78
C GLU A 289 -28.04 -7.21 -21.52
N GLY A 290 -28.54 -6.00 -21.36
CA GLY A 290 -29.37 -5.62 -20.22
C GLY A 290 -29.76 -4.15 -20.25
N GLU A 291 -30.90 -3.81 -19.67
CA GLU A 291 -31.37 -2.43 -19.54
C GLU A 291 -30.95 -1.83 -18.20
N ILE A 292 -30.36 -0.65 -18.24
CA ILE A 292 -29.98 0.10 -17.05
C ILE A 292 -31.22 0.82 -16.53
N LYS A 293 -31.46 0.73 -15.23
CA LYS A 293 -32.58 1.38 -14.55
C LYS A 293 -32.07 2.61 -13.79
N PRO A 294 -32.06 3.81 -14.39
CA PRO A 294 -31.68 5.03 -13.67
C PRO A 294 -32.72 5.38 -12.61
N ILE A 295 -32.25 6.00 -11.51
CA ILE A 295 -33.10 6.50 -10.43
C ILE A 295 -32.70 7.95 -10.12
N THR A 296 -33.67 8.78 -9.74
CA THR A 296 -33.44 10.15 -9.27
C THR A 296 -33.10 10.16 -7.78
N ALA A 297 -32.66 11.29 -7.24
CA ALA A 297 -32.38 11.40 -5.81
C ALA A 297 -33.67 11.33 -4.99
N GLU A 298 -34.78 11.95 -5.51
CA GLU A 298 -36.08 11.93 -4.86
C GLU A 298 -36.66 10.51 -4.80
N ASP A 299 -36.62 9.75 -5.92
CA ASP A 299 -37.08 8.35 -5.92
C ASP A 299 -36.21 7.45 -5.04
N ALA A 300 -34.90 7.70 -5.02
CA ALA A 300 -33.96 6.96 -4.17
C ALA A 300 -34.24 7.21 -2.68
N PHE A 301 -34.57 8.46 -2.31
CA PHE A 301 -34.98 8.81 -0.94
C PHE A 301 -36.17 7.96 -0.49
N LEU A 302 -37.25 7.88 -1.29
CA LEU A 302 -38.44 7.12 -0.93
C LEU A 302 -38.17 5.62 -0.66
N VAL A 303 -37.23 5.04 -1.42
CA VAL A 303 -36.84 3.65 -1.24
C VAL A 303 -35.98 3.47 0.02
N ILE A 304 -35.08 4.41 0.30
CA ILE A 304 -34.20 4.34 1.46
C ILE A 304 -34.96 4.65 2.76
N GLU A 305 -35.88 5.60 2.74
CA GLU A 305 -36.73 5.95 3.89
C GLU A 305 -37.57 4.76 4.38
N ALA A 306 -38.08 3.96 3.44
CA ALA A 306 -38.86 2.77 3.75
C ALA A 306 -38.02 1.57 4.26
N ALA A 307 -36.70 1.64 4.19
CA ALA A 307 -35.80 0.57 4.53
C ALA A 307 -35.59 0.45 6.06
N ARG A 308 -35.51 -0.76 6.56
CA ARG A 308 -35.16 -1.06 7.95
C ARG A 308 -33.71 -1.49 8.13
N SER A 309 -33.07 -1.93 7.05
CA SER A 309 -31.68 -2.35 7.03
C SER A 309 -30.98 -1.81 5.78
N VAL A 310 -29.95 -0.97 5.97
CA VAL A 310 -29.18 -0.37 4.90
C VAL A 310 -27.71 -0.75 5.03
N LEU A 311 -27.15 -1.28 3.94
CA LEU A 311 -25.72 -1.56 3.81
C LEU A 311 -25.09 -0.52 2.91
N ILE A 312 -24.13 0.23 3.42
CA ILE A 312 -23.33 1.18 2.64
C ILE A 312 -22.02 0.50 2.23
N VAL A 313 -21.75 0.46 0.92
CA VAL A 313 -20.54 -0.16 0.35
C VAL A 313 -19.67 0.92 -0.27
N PRO A 314 -18.68 1.43 0.47
CA PRO A 314 -17.79 2.47 -0.02
C PRO A 314 -16.74 1.89 -0.96
N GLY A 315 -16.42 2.63 -2.01
CA GLY A 315 -15.34 2.32 -2.95
C GLY A 315 -14.45 3.53 -3.20
N TYR A 316 -13.52 3.37 -4.14
CA TYR A 316 -12.57 4.43 -4.48
C TYR A 316 -13.25 5.73 -4.95
N GLY A 317 -14.40 5.64 -5.62
CA GLY A 317 -15.17 6.82 -6.04
C GLY A 317 -15.65 7.69 -4.87
N MET A 318 -15.97 7.09 -3.71
CA MET A 318 -16.26 7.84 -2.47
C MET A 318 -15.03 8.63 -2.01
N ALA A 319 -13.86 8.01 -2.04
CA ALA A 319 -12.60 8.66 -1.67
C ALA A 319 -12.28 9.85 -2.58
N VAL A 320 -12.40 9.68 -3.89
CA VAL A 320 -12.13 10.74 -4.88
C VAL A 320 -13.07 11.93 -4.70
N ALA A 321 -14.34 11.67 -4.44
CA ALA A 321 -15.34 12.69 -4.18
C ALA A 321 -15.24 13.31 -2.78
N GLN A 322 -14.40 12.77 -1.89
CA GLN A 322 -14.31 13.15 -0.47
C GLN A 322 -15.71 13.16 0.19
N ALA A 323 -16.49 12.10 -0.06
CA ALA A 323 -17.88 12.00 0.37
C ALA A 323 -18.07 11.35 1.75
N GLN A 324 -16.98 10.92 2.44
CA GLN A 324 -17.05 10.16 3.68
C GLN A 324 -17.87 10.85 4.79
N HIS A 325 -17.78 12.18 4.91
CA HIS A 325 -18.55 12.93 5.92
C HIS A 325 -20.04 12.98 5.63
N VAL A 326 -20.41 13.18 4.35
CA VAL A 326 -21.82 13.20 3.93
C VAL A 326 -22.43 11.79 3.98
N VAL A 327 -21.61 10.76 3.70
CA VAL A 327 -22.01 9.35 3.87
C VAL A 327 -22.29 9.03 5.34
N LYS A 328 -21.47 9.53 6.25
CA LYS A 328 -21.70 9.38 7.71
C LYS A 328 -22.98 10.12 8.12
N GLU A 329 -23.18 11.34 7.62
CA GLU A 329 -24.39 12.12 7.89
C GLU A 329 -25.66 11.39 7.42
N LEU A 330 -25.63 10.79 6.23
CA LEU A 330 -26.73 9.94 5.74
C LEU A 330 -26.96 8.74 6.69
N GLY A 331 -25.89 8.08 7.12
CA GLY A 331 -25.98 6.99 8.09
C GLY A 331 -26.63 7.41 9.40
N ASP A 332 -26.25 8.57 9.94
CA ASP A 332 -26.84 9.10 11.19
C ASP A 332 -28.32 9.42 11.04
N LEU A 333 -28.74 9.96 9.90
CA LEU A 333 -30.15 10.24 9.64
C LEU A 333 -30.97 8.96 9.53
N LEU A 334 -30.42 7.92 8.92
CA LEU A 334 -31.07 6.61 8.83
C LEU A 334 -31.17 5.93 10.21
N GLU A 335 -30.12 5.97 11.00
CA GLU A 335 -30.13 5.43 12.39
C GLU A 335 -31.15 6.17 13.26
N ASN A 336 -31.31 7.49 13.09
CA ASN A 336 -32.31 8.30 13.79
C ASN A 336 -33.76 7.94 13.35
N ASN A 337 -33.92 7.32 12.18
CA ASN A 337 -35.21 6.83 11.66
C ASN A 337 -35.39 5.32 11.93
N ASP A 338 -34.77 4.77 12.97
CA ASP A 338 -34.84 3.37 13.39
C ASP A 338 -34.37 2.36 12.30
N CYS A 339 -33.48 2.77 11.39
CA CYS A 339 -32.87 1.92 10.40
C CYS A 339 -31.50 1.38 10.88
N GLU A 340 -31.28 0.08 10.76
CA GLU A 340 -29.99 -0.53 11.02
C GLU A 340 -29.02 -0.21 9.88
N VAL A 341 -27.94 0.55 10.16
CA VAL A 341 -26.92 0.94 9.19
C VAL A 341 -25.63 0.19 9.43
N SER A 342 -25.11 -0.45 8.39
CA SER A 342 -23.81 -1.10 8.40
C SER A 342 -23.00 -0.70 7.17
N TYR A 343 -21.66 -0.86 7.26
CA TYR A 343 -20.72 -0.49 6.20
C TYR A 343 -19.98 -1.74 5.74
N GLY A 344 -20.21 -2.17 4.50
CA GLY A 344 -19.53 -3.31 3.89
C GLY A 344 -18.17 -2.92 3.32
N ILE A 345 -17.10 -3.30 3.99
CA ILE A 345 -15.73 -2.91 3.62
C ILE A 345 -15.01 -4.07 2.96
N HIS A 346 -14.59 -3.88 1.73
CA HIS A 346 -13.72 -4.84 1.08
C HIS A 346 -12.25 -4.51 1.36
N PRO A 347 -11.40 -5.50 1.76
CA PRO A 347 -10.00 -5.26 2.16
C PRO A 347 -9.14 -4.56 1.11
N VAL A 348 -9.45 -4.76 -0.17
CA VAL A 348 -8.72 -4.17 -1.30
C VAL A 348 -9.47 -3.02 -1.97
N ALA A 349 -10.58 -2.54 -1.41
CA ALA A 349 -11.26 -1.36 -1.91
C ALA A 349 -10.38 -0.11 -1.73
N GLY A 350 -10.13 0.62 -2.81
CA GLY A 350 -9.30 1.82 -2.77
C GLY A 350 -7.91 1.64 -3.38
N ARG A 351 -6.91 2.36 -2.86
CA ARG A 351 -5.52 2.39 -3.34
C ARG A 351 -4.48 1.94 -2.31
N MET A 352 -4.90 1.58 -1.11
CA MET A 352 -4.06 1.03 -0.04
C MET A 352 -4.88 0.09 0.84
N PRO A 353 -4.25 -0.82 1.61
CA PRO A 353 -4.94 -1.64 2.59
C PRO A 353 -5.71 -0.78 3.59
N GLY A 354 -6.98 -1.13 3.84
CA GLY A 354 -7.80 -0.40 4.80
C GLY A 354 -8.16 1.03 4.39
N HIS A 355 -8.04 1.40 3.10
CA HIS A 355 -8.32 2.76 2.64
C HIS A 355 -9.72 3.23 3.06
N MET A 356 -10.74 2.39 2.91
CA MET A 356 -12.10 2.74 3.30
C MET A 356 -12.26 2.85 4.82
N ASN A 357 -11.59 2.00 5.58
CA ASN A 357 -11.60 2.06 7.05
C ASN A 357 -11.05 3.41 7.55
N VAL A 358 -9.93 3.88 6.96
CA VAL A 358 -9.31 5.17 7.33
C VAL A 358 -10.25 6.34 7.05
N LEU A 359 -10.90 6.37 5.86
CA LEU A 359 -11.81 7.45 5.49
C LEU A 359 -13.07 7.48 6.35
N LEU A 360 -13.64 6.31 6.67
CA LEU A 360 -14.81 6.22 7.52
C LEU A 360 -14.46 6.53 8.98
N ALA A 361 -13.28 6.15 9.46
CA ALA A 361 -12.78 6.54 10.78
C ALA A 361 -12.56 8.05 10.87
N GLU A 362 -12.07 8.72 9.80
CA GLU A 362 -11.98 10.19 9.71
C GLU A 362 -13.37 10.84 9.86
N ALA A 363 -14.40 10.20 9.29
CA ALA A 363 -15.78 10.65 9.42
C ALA A 363 -16.45 10.23 10.76
N ASN A 364 -15.69 9.64 11.70
CA ASN A 364 -16.18 9.14 12.99
C ASN A 364 -17.25 8.03 12.88
N VAL A 365 -17.17 7.17 11.88
CA VAL A 365 -17.96 5.94 11.82
C VAL A 365 -17.38 4.94 12.83
N SER A 366 -18.25 4.31 13.65
CA SER A 366 -17.80 3.28 14.60
C SER A 366 -17.22 2.07 13.86
N TYR A 367 -16.12 1.53 14.37
CA TYR A 367 -15.53 0.31 13.83
C TYR A 367 -16.45 -0.90 13.95
N ASP A 368 -17.35 -0.94 14.94
CA ASP A 368 -18.32 -2.01 15.12
C ASP A 368 -19.31 -2.12 13.94
N ASN A 369 -19.53 -1.01 13.21
CA ASN A 369 -20.40 -0.97 12.04
C ASN A 369 -19.65 -1.30 10.73
N LEU A 370 -18.32 -1.52 10.77
CA LEU A 370 -17.49 -1.85 9.61
C LEU A 370 -17.41 -3.38 9.47
N LEU A 371 -18.08 -3.94 8.49
CA LEU A 371 -18.18 -5.38 8.29
C LEU A 371 -17.38 -5.83 7.05
N GLU A 372 -16.61 -6.91 7.19
CA GLU A 372 -15.93 -7.56 6.07
C GLU A 372 -16.87 -8.48 5.27
N PRO A 373 -16.52 -8.86 4.03
CA PRO A 373 -17.34 -9.74 3.20
C PRO A 373 -17.77 -11.05 3.91
N LYS A 374 -16.87 -11.63 4.72
CA LYS A 374 -17.15 -12.85 5.48
C LYS A 374 -18.27 -12.69 6.52
N ASP A 375 -18.44 -11.47 7.05
CA ASP A 375 -19.39 -11.17 8.12
C ASP A 375 -20.75 -10.72 7.57
N ILE A 376 -20.74 -9.99 6.43
CA ILE A 376 -21.95 -9.42 5.85
C ILE A 376 -22.58 -10.28 4.76
N ASN A 377 -21.81 -11.02 3.94
CA ASN A 377 -22.36 -11.83 2.86
C ASN A 377 -23.41 -12.85 3.33
N PRO A 378 -23.25 -13.53 4.49
CA PRO A 378 -24.28 -14.43 5.01
C PRO A 378 -25.61 -13.75 5.37
N LYS A 379 -25.58 -12.43 5.58
CA LYS A 379 -26.75 -11.62 5.96
C LYS A 379 -27.30 -10.80 4.79
N MET A 380 -26.71 -10.89 3.60
CA MET A 380 -27.03 -10.00 2.49
C MET A 380 -28.50 -10.09 2.04
N GLU A 381 -29.12 -11.26 2.12
CA GLU A 381 -30.51 -11.48 1.72
C GLU A 381 -31.53 -10.74 2.61
N ILE A 382 -31.15 -10.40 3.84
CA ILE A 382 -32.02 -9.64 4.76
C ILE A 382 -31.82 -8.13 4.65
N VAL A 383 -30.80 -7.66 3.92
CA VAL A 383 -30.54 -6.24 3.66
C VAL A 383 -31.61 -5.70 2.71
N ASP A 384 -32.33 -4.66 3.13
CA ASP A 384 -33.36 -4.03 2.31
C ASP A 384 -32.74 -3.22 1.17
N VAL A 385 -31.74 -2.37 1.48
CA VAL A 385 -31.08 -1.54 0.48
C VAL A 385 -29.56 -1.60 0.65
N ALA A 386 -28.87 -1.96 -0.41
CA ALA A 386 -27.40 -1.85 -0.50
C ALA A 386 -27.02 -0.63 -1.34
N ILE A 387 -26.33 0.35 -0.74
CA ILE A 387 -25.89 1.57 -1.40
C ILE A 387 -24.41 1.45 -1.76
N VAL A 388 -24.10 1.24 -3.03
CA VAL A 388 -22.74 1.11 -3.54
C VAL A 388 -22.22 2.48 -4.00
N ILE A 389 -21.19 2.98 -3.33
CA ILE A 389 -20.67 4.34 -3.55
C ILE A 389 -19.30 4.29 -4.21
N GLY A 390 -19.27 4.37 -5.54
CA GLY A 390 -18.03 4.40 -6.31
C GLY A 390 -17.18 3.14 -6.19
N ALA A 391 -17.77 1.99 -5.90
CA ALA A 391 -17.18 0.66 -5.99
C ALA A 391 -17.56 0.01 -7.34
N ASN A 392 -16.71 -0.90 -7.85
CA ASN A 392 -16.98 -1.64 -9.08
C ASN A 392 -16.55 -3.11 -8.93
N ASP A 393 -15.24 -3.41 -9.02
CA ASP A 393 -14.74 -4.79 -9.08
C ASP A 393 -15.07 -5.59 -7.81
N VAL A 394 -15.05 -4.94 -6.65
CA VAL A 394 -15.32 -5.55 -5.33
C VAL A 394 -16.79 -5.94 -5.09
N VAL A 395 -17.70 -5.54 -5.99
CA VAL A 395 -19.12 -5.92 -5.98
C VAL A 395 -19.55 -6.62 -7.28
N ASN A 396 -18.58 -7.03 -8.11
CA ASN A 396 -18.84 -7.54 -9.44
C ASN A 396 -19.15 -9.05 -9.41
N PRO A 397 -20.37 -9.50 -9.76
CA PRO A 397 -20.74 -10.92 -9.79
C PRO A 397 -19.88 -11.78 -10.72
N SER A 398 -19.21 -11.21 -11.72
CA SER A 398 -18.31 -11.96 -12.61
C SER A 398 -17.16 -12.64 -11.84
N ALA A 399 -16.86 -12.16 -10.62
CA ALA A 399 -15.89 -12.83 -9.74
C ALA A 399 -16.33 -14.21 -9.27
N THR A 400 -17.62 -14.47 -9.21
CA THR A 400 -18.19 -15.76 -8.80
C THR A 400 -18.81 -16.53 -9.95
N GLU A 401 -19.39 -15.84 -10.94
CA GLU A 401 -20.22 -16.43 -11.98
C GLU A 401 -19.44 -16.74 -13.29
N GLN A 402 -18.29 -16.06 -13.54
CA GLN A 402 -17.57 -16.18 -14.81
C GLN A 402 -16.14 -16.74 -14.67
N PRO A 403 -15.91 -18.05 -14.88
CA PRO A 403 -14.58 -18.67 -14.71
C PRO A 403 -13.45 -18.11 -15.59
N GLY A 404 -13.77 -17.39 -16.67
CA GLY A 404 -12.78 -16.74 -17.55
C GLY A 404 -12.48 -15.29 -17.20
N SER A 405 -13.14 -14.71 -16.19
CA SER A 405 -12.95 -13.32 -15.79
C SER A 405 -11.61 -13.11 -15.08
N PRO A 406 -10.89 -12.00 -15.32
CA PRO A 406 -9.67 -11.66 -14.61
C PRO A 406 -9.82 -11.56 -13.09
N ILE A 407 -11.04 -11.33 -12.61
CA ILE A 407 -11.39 -11.23 -11.18
C ILE A 407 -12.00 -12.52 -10.62
N TYR A 408 -12.09 -13.59 -11.42
CA TYR A 408 -12.69 -14.84 -10.98
C TYR A 408 -12.01 -15.40 -9.73
N GLY A 409 -12.83 -15.80 -8.74
CA GLY A 409 -12.38 -16.31 -7.45
C GLY A 409 -11.97 -15.22 -6.43
N MET A 410 -12.04 -13.94 -6.78
CA MET A 410 -11.85 -12.86 -5.83
C MET A 410 -13.05 -12.84 -4.87
N PRO A 411 -12.86 -12.80 -3.55
CA PRO A 411 -13.93 -12.54 -2.61
C PRO A 411 -14.58 -11.19 -2.94
N ILE A 412 -15.91 -11.12 -2.99
CA ILE A 412 -16.64 -9.88 -3.25
C ILE A 412 -17.71 -9.66 -2.18
N LEU A 413 -18.22 -8.44 -2.10
CA LEU A 413 -19.46 -8.15 -1.40
C LEU A 413 -20.61 -8.52 -2.33
N GLU A 414 -21.40 -9.52 -1.94
CA GLU A 414 -22.47 -10.11 -2.77
C GLU A 414 -23.75 -9.26 -2.74
N VAL A 415 -23.61 -7.95 -2.94
CA VAL A 415 -24.70 -6.96 -2.86
C VAL A 415 -25.88 -7.28 -3.78
N TYR A 416 -25.65 -8.03 -4.84
CA TYR A 416 -26.70 -8.47 -5.77
C TYR A 416 -27.77 -9.38 -5.12
N LYS A 417 -27.50 -9.89 -3.91
CA LYS A 417 -28.47 -10.67 -3.11
C LYS A 417 -29.36 -9.79 -2.23
N ALA A 418 -29.04 -8.51 -2.05
CA ALA A 418 -29.91 -7.57 -1.32
C ALA A 418 -31.23 -7.34 -2.07
N LYS A 419 -32.28 -6.92 -1.37
CA LYS A 419 -33.58 -6.69 -1.99
C LYS A 419 -33.53 -5.58 -3.05
N THR A 420 -32.83 -4.49 -2.75
CA THR A 420 -32.57 -3.38 -3.69
C THR A 420 -31.11 -2.97 -3.65
N VAL A 421 -30.51 -2.73 -4.79
CA VAL A 421 -29.12 -2.25 -4.90
C VAL A 421 -29.13 -0.89 -5.57
N MET A 422 -28.61 0.12 -4.90
CA MET A 422 -28.40 1.46 -5.47
C MET A 422 -26.93 1.67 -5.76
N VAL A 423 -26.58 1.92 -7.00
CA VAL A 423 -25.20 2.12 -7.43
C VAL A 423 -24.99 3.58 -7.81
N LEU A 424 -24.16 4.27 -7.01
CA LEU A 424 -23.75 5.65 -7.28
C LEU A 424 -22.47 5.63 -8.10
N LYS A 425 -22.56 6.14 -9.33
CA LYS A 425 -21.44 6.16 -10.28
C LYS A 425 -21.50 7.34 -11.22
N ARG A 426 -20.35 7.89 -11.61
CA ARG A 426 -20.32 9.02 -12.57
C ARG A 426 -20.61 8.59 -14.02
N SER A 427 -20.25 7.38 -14.37
CA SER A 427 -20.39 6.82 -15.74
C SER A 427 -20.35 5.29 -15.71
N MET A 428 -20.65 4.65 -16.82
CA MET A 428 -20.60 3.20 -17.00
C MET A 428 -19.19 2.64 -17.22
N SER A 429 -18.14 3.43 -17.04
CA SER A 429 -16.75 2.96 -17.21
C SER A 429 -16.46 1.76 -16.34
N SER A 430 -15.67 0.81 -16.85
CA SER A 430 -15.18 -0.34 -16.11
C SER A 430 -14.31 0.07 -14.92
N GLY A 431 -14.10 -0.85 -13.95
CA GLY A 431 -13.17 -0.68 -12.84
C GLY A 431 -11.71 -0.88 -13.23
N PHE A 432 -10.83 -1.03 -12.24
CA PHE A 432 -9.40 -1.27 -12.45
C PHE A 432 -9.11 -2.58 -13.20
N ALA A 433 -9.96 -3.58 -13.03
CA ALA A 433 -9.83 -4.86 -13.71
C ALA A 433 -10.21 -4.79 -15.21
N GLY A 434 -10.82 -3.69 -15.68
CA GLY A 434 -11.26 -3.53 -17.05
C GLY A 434 -12.47 -4.42 -17.42
N VAL A 435 -13.14 -5.04 -16.46
CA VAL A 435 -14.25 -5.97 -16.66
C VAL A 435 -15.58 -5.22 -16.51
N GLN A 436 -16.52 -5.53 -17.40
CA GLN A 436 -17.91 -5.06 -17.26
C GLN A 436 -18.53 -5.68 -16.00
N ASN A 437 -19.44 -4.95 -15.37
CA ASN A 437 -20.10 -5.40 -14.15
C ASN A 437 -21.58 -5.73 -14.39
N PRO A 438 -21.95 -7.06 -14.39
CA PRO A 438 -23.33 -7.50 -14.57
C PRO A 438 -24.30 -6.97 -13.50
N LEU A 439 -23.79 -6.57 -12.33
CA LEU A 439 -24.59 -6.00 -11.25
C LEU A 439 -25.48 -4.85 -11.74
N PHE A 440 -24.95 -4.00 -12.64
CA PHE A 440 -25.65 -2.78 -13.10
C PHE A 440 -26.90 -3.07 -13.94
N PHE A 441 -27.01 -4.27 -14.47
CA PHE A 441 -28.12 -4.73 -15.32
C PHE A 441 -29.09 -5.66 -14.59
N LYS A 442 -28.82 -6.00 -13.31
CA LYS A 442 -29.72 -6.89 -12.53
C LYS A 442 -31.05 -6.19 -12.24
N GLU A 443 -32.12 -6.95 -12.10
CA GLU A 443 -33.48 -6.45 -11.90
C GLU A 443 -33.65 -5.59 -10.65
N ASN A 444 -32.93 -5.93 -9.58
CA ASN A 444 -32.94 -5.23 -8.30
C ASN A 444 -31.96 -4.04 -8.24
N SER A 445 -31.23 -3.77 -9.31
CA SER A 445 -30.25 -2.68 -9.36
C SER A 445 -30.87 -1.39 -9.90
N ARG A 446 -30.48 -0.27 -9.30
CA ARG A 446 -30.83 1.10 -9.69
C ARG A 446 -29.57 1.93 -9.78
N MET A 447 -29.43 2.73 -10.82
CA MET A 447 -28.25 3.55 -11.09
C MET A 447 -28.53 5.01 -10.78
N LEU A 448 -27.87 5.56 -9.76
CA LEU A 448 -27.87 6.99 -9.47
C LEU A 448 -26.60 7.61 -10.06
N PHE A 449 -26.75 8.27 -11.21
CA PHE A 449 -25.62 8.88 -11.91
C PHE A 449 -25.28 10.25 -11.33
N GLY A 450 -23.99 10.48 -11.04
CA GLY A 450 -23.50 11.76 -10.56
C GLY A 450 -22.20 11.64 -9.77
N ASP A 451 -21.73 12.77 -9.28
CA ASP A 451 -20.65 12.79 -8.28
C ASP A 451 -21.16 12.24 -6.95
N ALA A 452 -20.36 11.42 -6.28
CA ALA A 452 -20.81 10.73 -5.08
C ALA A 452 -21.19 11.71 -3.95
N LYS A 453 -20.40 12.78 -3.78
CA LYS A 453 -20.69 13.79 -2.75
C LYS A 453 -21.96 14.57 -3.05
N GLU A 454 -22.12 15.02 -4.29
CA GLU A 454 -23.31 15.77 -4.71
C GLU A 454 -24.59 14.92 -4.61
N SER A 455 -24.53 13.67 -5.08
CA SER A 455 -25.68 12.76 -5.06
C SER A 455 -26.12 12.43 -3.64
N ILE A 456 -25.17 12.13 -2.73
CA ILE A 456 -25.50 11.86 -1.33
C ILE A 456 -25.95 13.13 -0.61
N SER A 457 -25.37 14.31 -0.92
CA SER A 457 -25.84 15.57 -0.33
C SER A 457 -27.29 15.89 -0.69
N LYS A 458 -27.74 15.55 -1.91
CA LYS A 458 -29.15 15.67 -2.30
C LYS A 458 -30.03 14.72 -1.49
N LEU A 459 -29.63 13.46 -1.34
CA LEU A 459 -30.35 12.50 -0.49
C LEU A 459 -30.45 12.99 0.97
N VAL A 460 -29.36 13.51 1.53
CA VAL A 460 -29.36 14.10 2.88
C VAL A 460 -30.28 15.29 2.99
N ALA A 461 -30.40 16.12 1.95
CA ALA A 461 -31.32 17.24 1.93
C ALA A 461 -32.77 16.78 1.99
N GLU A 462 -33.16 15.75 1.22
CA GLU A 462 -34.52 15.17 1.25
C GLU A 462 -34.90 14.64 2.64
N PHE A 463 -33.92 14.06 3.40
CA PHE A 463 -34.16 13.60 4.78
C PHE A 463 -34.33 14.73 5.80
N LYS A 464 -33.98 15.96 5.45
CA LYS A 464 -34.08 17.13 6.33
C LYS A 464 -35.31 18.01 6.06
N GLU A 465 -35.95 17.82 4.91
CA GLU A 465 -37.20 18.45 4.58
C GLU A 465 -38.40 17.73 5.19
#